data_3f12f94774b9e48b3e34566c757e2f19
#
_entry.id   3f12f94774b9e48b3e34566c757e2f19
#
_cell.length_a   1.000
_cell.length_b   1.000
_cell.length_c   1.000
_cell.angle_alpha   90.00
_cell.angle_beta   90.00
_cell.angle_gamma   90.00
#
_symmetry.space_group_name_H-M   'P 1'
#
loop_
_entity.id
_entity.type
_entity.pdbx_description
1 polymer ?
#
loop_
_entity_poly.entity_id
_entity_poly.type
_entity_poly.pdbx_seq_one_letter_code
_entity_poly.pdbx_strand_id
1 'polypeptide(L)'
;YEDPENTKTPFVPGKGYTKEEWLQMVTIRYAMNLTSFRKYVGTTVATNVSAETVAVIMENSDQLDGVSIVEDTVRHYIDSKYFAHVLGYTGKISSDELAELNDQVVTEGGLEDTYTINDVVGKSGIEAYMETTLQGTKGSEKVVVNNTGKVITILERKEAQPGADVYLTIDKDLTEAVYNIIEQKLAGLVASKIINAKEFNLPENAKSSSIKIPIYDVYFAMINNNILDRKHFEAEDAGETEKAVYAAYLEYKQGVYDRLTYELTEGATPYSKLSKEYQVYQSNIVSLLREEGVIMKELVDDNDATQTAWAKEEVISLKEYLQYCIAMNWIDVSKLDLNDKYSDSTEVYDKLLEYTINAIDHTTEFQKRFYKYMLLNDKITGKQICMLLCEQQVVDIPAEDEEALYSGKMSAYQFMMNRINNLEITPAQLALDPCNASVVITDVNTGDVLAMVSYPGYDNNKMANTVDAEYYAQLNADKSSPQLNFATQYKAAPGSTFKIVSATAGLLENVINLQSRVNCVGTFTEITPSPRCWKISGH
;
A
#
# COMPACT_ATOMS: atom_id res chain seq x y z
N TYR A 1 -35.13 -9.52 16.02
CA TYR A 1 -34.86 -10.90 15.54
C TYR A 1 -36.09 -11.78 15.74
N GLU A 2 -37.21 -11.37 15.23
CA GLU A 2 -38.40 -12.20 15.39
C GLU A 2 -38.68 -13.11 14.20
N ASP A 3 -37.96 -12.92 13.07
CA ASP A 3 -38.11 -13.81 11.91
C ASP A 3 -36.87 -13.72 11.00
N PRO A 4 -35.98 -14.75 10.98
CA PRO A 4 -34.82 -14.79 10.10
C PRO A 4 -35.19 -14.88 8.61
N GLU A 5 -36.40 -15.23 8.24
CA GLU A 5 -36.88 -15.30 6.86
C GLU A 5 -37.52 -14.00 6.37
N ASN A 6 -37.79 -13.03 7.26
CA ASN A 6 -38.41 -11.75 6.90
C ASN A 6 -37.35 -10.72 6.43
N THR A 7 -36.92 -10.84 5.20
CA THR A 7 -35.99 -9.89 4.55
C THR A 7 -36.66 -8.56 4.12
N LYS A 8 -37.93 -8.39 4.37
CA LYS A 8 -38.73 -7.22 3.87
C LYS A 8 -38.88 -6.08 4.88
N THR A 9 -38.57 -6.30 6.15
CA THR A 9 -38.61 -5.22 7.15
C THR A 9 -37.17 -4.71 7.39
N PRO A 10 -36.90 -3.43 7.09
CA PRO A 10 -35.58 -2.87 7.40
C PRO A 10 -35.36 -2.96 8.92
N PHE A 11 -34.13 -3.34 9.29
CA PHE A 11 -33.70 -3.32 10.69
C PHE A 11 -33.84 -1.90 11.25
N VAL A 12 -34.68 -1.76 12.27
CA VAL A 12 -34.84 -0.49 12.98
C VAL A 12 -34.12 -0.58 14.31
N PRO A 13 -33.08 0.25 14.55
CA PRO A 13 -32.41 0.31 15.85
C PRO A 13 -33.43 0.56 16.97
N GLY A 14 -33.28 -0.13 18.11
CA GLY A 14 -34.11 0.11 19.30
C GLY A 14 -33.99 1.56 19.77
N LYS A 15 -35.05 2.08 20.37
CA LYS A 15 -35.02 3.45 20.91
C LYS A 15 -33.99 3.55 22.03
N GLY A 16 -33.11 4.52 21.95
CA GLY A 16 -32.13 4.86 22.99
C GLY A 16 -30.66 4.53 22.70
N TYR A 17 -30.36 3.92 21.55
CA TYR A 17 -28.99 3.62 21.14
C TYR A 17 -28.64 4.32 19.83
N THR A 18 -27.38 4.76 19.71
CA THR A 18 -26.84 5.28 18.45
C THR A 18 -26.60 4.13 17.45
N LYS A 19 -26.34 4.46 16.20
CA LYS A 19 -26.03 3.49 15.16
C LYS A 19 -24.73 2.74 15.45
N GLU A 20 -23.76 3.44 16.02
CA GLU A 20 -22.45 2.93 16.43
C GLU A 20 -22.57 1.93 17.58
N GLU A 21 -23.35 2.27 18.63
CA GLU A 21 -23.62 1.36 19.76
C GLU A 21 -24.34 0.08 19.30
N TRP A 22 -25.27 0.21 18.36
CA TRP A 22 -25.92 -0.94 17.76
C TRP A 22 -24.94 -1.83 16.97
N LEU A 23 -24.04 -1.22 16.20
CA LEU A 23 -23.03 -1.97 15.46
C LEU A 23 -22.12 -2.76 16.42
N GLN A 24 -21.67 -2.14 17.49
CA GLN A 24 -20.87 -2.79 18.53
C GLN A 24 -21.61 -3.99 19.16
N MET A 25 -22.87 -3.79 19.56
CA MET A 25 -23.67 -4.89 20.14
C MET A 25 -23.87 -6.06 19.17
N VAL A 26 -24.11 -5.78 17.88
CA VAL A 26 -24.27 -6.81 16.86
C VAL A 26 -22.96 -7.55 16.64
N THR A 27 -21.84 -6.84 16.58
CA THR A 27 -20.49 -7.42 16.42
C THR A 27 -20.16 -8.36 17.58
N ILE A 28 -20.40 -7.93 18.83
CA ILE A 28 -20.17 -8.77 20.01
C ILE A 28 -21.05 -10.03 19.98
N ARG A 29 -22.34 -9.87 19.69
CA ARG A 29 -23.27 -11.01 19.59
C ARG A 29 -22.92 -11.97 18.47
N TYR A 30 -22.44 -11.45 17.34
CA TYR A 30 -21.95 -12.28 16.23
C TYR A 30 -20.72 -13.08 16.66
N ALA A 31 -19.74 -12.44 17.28
CA ALA A 31 -18.53 -13.11 17.79
C ALA A 31 -18.89 -14.20 18.82
N MET A 32 -19.81 -13.93 19.76
CA MET A 32 -20.31 -14.93 20.70
C MET A 32 -21.03 -16.10 20.01
N ASN A 33 -21.73 -15.83 18.91
CA ASN A 33 -22.45 -16.88 18.18
C ASN A 33 -21.50 -17.85 17.45
N LEU A 34 -20.35 -17.37 17.00
CA LEU A 34 -19.32 -18.21 16.36
C LEU A 34 -18.79 -19.30 17.30
N THR A 35 -18.82 -19.06 18.63
CA THR A 35 -18.37 -19.99 19.67
C THR A 35 -19.53 -20.55 20.49
N SER A 36 -20.77 -20.46 20.01
CA SER A 36 -22.00 -20.82 20.75
C SER A 36 -22.06 -22.29 21.21
N PHE A 37 -21.33 -23.20 20.57
CA PHE A 37 -21.18 -24.60 20.98
C PHE A 37 -20.20 -24.77 22.15
N ARG A 38 -19.37 -23.75 22.46
CA ARG A 38 -18.40 -23.73 23.57
C ARG A 38 -18.75 -22.61 24.56
N LYS A 39 -19.93 -22.67 25.18
CA LYS A 39 -20.47 -21.61 26.05
C LYS A 39 -19.59 -21.20 27.24
N TYR A 40 -18.60 -22.01 27.57
CA TYR A 40 -17.63 -21.74 28.66
C TYR A 40 -16.36 -21.03 28.17
N VAL A 41 -16.19 -20.83 26.86
CA VAL A 41 -15.09 -20.08 26.30
C VAL A 41 -15.47 -18.59 26.23
N GLY A 42 -14.70 -17.75 26.87
CA GLY A 42 -14.92 -16.29 26.85
C GLY A 42 -14.74 -15.72 25.44
N THR A 43 -15.58 -14.73 25.11
CA THR A 43 -15.41 -13.91 23.90
C THR A 43 -14.79 -12.58 24.30
N THR A 44 -13.67 -12.21 23.69
CA THR A 44 -13.03 -10.90 23.92
C THR A 44 -13.93 -9.78 23.38
N VAL A 45 -14.34 -8.89 24.28
CA VAL A 45 -15.22 -7.75 23.96
C VAL A 45 -14.42 -6.49 23.73
N ALA A 46 -13.38 -6.28 24.53
CA ALA A 46 -12.47 -5.13 24.42
C ALA A 46 -11.06 -5.55 24.89
N THR A 47 -10.06 -4.91 24.31
CA THR A 47 -8.65 -5.08 24.66
C THR A 47 -8.06 -3.75 25.12
N ASN A 48 -6.97 -3.78 25.86
CA ASN A 48 -6.26 -2.59 26.34
C ASN A 48 -7.17 -1.59 27.09
N VAL A 49 -8.04 -2.13 27.95
CA VAL A 49 -8.99 -1.31 28.73
C VAL A 49 -8.24 -0.56 29.83
N SER A 50 -8.68 0.67 30.14
CA SER A 50 -8.04 1.50 31.15
C SER A 50 -8.21 0.93 32.56
N ALA A 51 -7.31 1.30 33.48
CA ALA A 51 -7.39 0.88 34.89
C ALA A 51 -8.72 1.31 35.55
N GLU A 52 -9.27 2.46 35.15
CA GLU A 52 -10.57 2.94 35.62
C GLU A 52 -11.70 2.01 35.14
N THR A 53 -11.67 1.60 33.87
CA THR A 53 -12.65 0.64 33.32
C THR A 53 -12.57 -0.71 34.01
N VAL A 54 -11.35 -1.20 34.26
CA VAL A 54 -11.12 -2.43 35.04
C VAL A 54 -11.74 -2.31 36.43
N ALA A 55 -11.48 -1.21 37.14
CA ALA A 55 -12.02 -0.98 38.49
C ALA A 55 -13.55 -0.96 38.48
N VAL A 56 -14.17 -0.24 37.52
CA VAL A 56 -15.63 -0.19 37.38
C VAL A 56 -16.24 -1.57 37.10
N ILE A 57 -15.61 -2.39 36.25
CA ILE A 57 -16.10 -3.75 35.97
C ILE A 57 -15.98 -4.63 37.19
N MET A 58 -14.86 -4.54 37.93
CA MET A 58 -14.64 -5.33 39.13
C MET A 58 -15.59 -4.94 40.26
N GLU A 59 -15.87 -3.65 40.46
CA GLU A 59 -16.84 -3.16 41.46
C GLU A 59 -18.28 -3.58 41.15
N ASN A 60 -18.62 -3.72 39.85
CA ASN A 60 -19.97 -4.10 39.43
C ASN A 60 -20.07 -5.57 39.00
N SER A 61 -19.14 -6.41 39.38
CA SER A 61 -19.09 -7.83 38.99
C SER A 61 -20.35 -8.60 39.38
N ASP A 62 -21.04 -8.21 40.44
CA ASP A 62 -22.31 -8.82 40.87
C ASP A 62 -23.48 -8.53 39.92
N GLN A 63 -23.40 -7.44 39.17
CA GLN A 63 -24.42 -7.02 38.16
C GLN A 63 -24.03 -7.42 36.74
N LEU A 64 -22.76 -7.70 36.50
CA LEU A 64 -22.19 -8.03 35.19
C LEU A 64 -21.94 -9.55 35.08
N ASP A 65 -22.99 -10.35 35.28
CA ASP A 65 -22.91 -11.80 35.17
C ASP A 65 -22.32 -12.23 33.81
N GLY A 66 -21.20 -12.97 33.86
CA GLY A 66 -20.52 -13.48 32.66
C GLY A 66 -19.48 -12.52 32.04
N VAL A 67 -19.22 -11.39 32.68
CA VAL A 67 -18.09 -10.51 32.30
C VAL A 67 -16.91 -10.76 33.22
N SER A 68 -15.72 -10.89 32.66
CA SER A 68 -14.47 -11.08 33.42
C SER A 68 -13.33 -10.27 32.80
N ILE A 69 -12.39 -9.90 33.65
CA ILE A 69 -11.12 -9.30 33.23
C ILE A 69 -10.06 -10.39 33.20
N VAL A 70 -9.30 -10.43 32.11
CA VAL A 70 -8.17 -11.35 31.91
C VAL A 70 -6.94 -10.51 31.61
N GLU A 71 -5.84 -10.79 32.29
CA GLU A 71 -4.54 -10.25 31.91
C GLU A 71 -4.02 -11.05 30.71
N ASP A 72 -3.54 -10.33 29.72
CA ASP A 72 -2.96 -10.91 28.50
C ASP A 72 -1.68 -10.16 28.15
N THR A 73 -0.84 -10.76 27.33
CA THR A 73 0.39 -10.16 26.83
C THR A 73 0.21 -9.71 25.39
N VAL A 74 0.77 -8.56 25.07
CA VAL A 74 0.76 -8.02 23.69
C VAL A 74 2.19 -7.83 23.21
N ARG A 75 2.40 -8.03 21.91
CA ARG A 75 3.69 -7.69 21.30
C ARG A 75 3.84 -6.18 21.20
N HIS A 76 5.02 -5.71 21.57
CA HIS A 76 5.43 -4.33 21.37
C HIS A 76 6.85 -4.30 20.80
N TYR A 77 7.00 -3.70 19.63
CA TYR A 77 8.25 -3.63 18.89
C TYR A 77 8.90 -2.27 19.11
N ILE A 78 10.04 -2.29 19.78
CA ILE A 78 10.86 -1.09 20.00
C ILE A 78 11.58 -0.74 18.70
N ASP A 79 11.63 0.56 18.37
CA ASP A 79 12.32 1.08 17.17
C ASP A 79 11.84 0.43 15.85
N SER A 80 10.55 0.17 15.80
CA SER A 80 9.79 -0.58 14.83
C SER A 80 10.23 -0.34 13.38
N LYS A 81 10.34 0.93 12.93
CA LYS A 81 10.69 1.26 11.53
C LYS A 81 12.02 0.69 11.04
N TYR A 82 12.97 0.42 11.95
CA TYR A 82 14.28 -0.12 11.58
C TYR A 82 14.28 -1.64 11.47
N PHE A 83 13.43 -2.31 12.24
CA PHE A 83 13.47 -3.76 12.45
C PHE A 83 12.23 -4.50 11.94
N ALA A 84 11.20 -3.81 11.46
CA ALA A 84 9.94 -4.42 11.07
C ALA A 84 10.11 -5.58 10.07
N HIS A 85 11.00 -5.46 9.09
CA HIS A 85 11.24 -6.50 8.09
C HIS A 85 11.98 -7.73 8.63
N VAL A 86 12.78 -7.55 9.68
CA VAL A 86 13.50 -8.65 10.34
C VAL A 86 12.61 -9.33 11.37
N LEU A 87 12.01 -8.55 12.25
CA LEU A 87 11.17 -9.07 13.33
C LEU A 87 9.83 -9.60 12.81
N GLY A 88 9.23 -8.89 11.88
CA GLY A 88 7.87 -9.17 11.44
C GLY A 88 6.83 -8.66 12.43
N TYR A 89 5.69 -9.29 12.49
CA TYR A 89 4.61 -8.95 13.40
C TYR A 89 3.74 -10.17 13.70
N THR A 90 2.96 -10.11 14.77
CA THR A 90 2.00 -11.14 15.18
C THR A 90 0.58 -10.73 14.77
N GLY A 91 -0.26 -11.71 14.51
CA GLY A 91 -1.67 -11.49 14.17
C GLY A 91 -2.52 -12.72 14.38
N LYS A 92 -3.83 -12.58 14.23
CA LYS A 92 -4.77 -13.68 14.41
C LYS A 92 -4.49 -14.80 13.42
N ILE A 93 -4.51 -16.04 13.91
CA ILE A 93 -4.29 -17.22 13.09
C ILE A 93 -5.41 -17.37 12.05
N SER A 94 -5.03 -17.71 10.81
CA SER A 94 -5.97 -18.11 9.75
C SER A 94 -6.25 -19.60 9.78
N SER A 95 -7.27 -20.06 9.05
CA SER A 95 -7.60 -21.49 8.97
C SER A 95 -6.47 -22.34 8.36
N ASP A 96 -5.76 -21.77 7.40
CA ASP A 96 -4.66 -22.46 6.70
C ASP A 96 -3.43 -22.56 7.61
N GLU A 97 -3.05 -21.45 8.28
CA GLU A 97 -1.96 -21.44 9.27
C GLU A 97 -2.26 -22.36 10.45
N LEU A 98 -3.52 -22.45 10.88
CA LEU A 98 -3.93 -23.36 11.96
C LEU A 98 -3.65 -24.81 11.61
N ALA A 99 -3.97 -25.22 10.39
CA ALA A 99 -3.70 -26.59 9.92
C ALA A 99 -2.19 -26.85 9.82
N GLU A 100 -1.44 -25.91 9.22
CA GLU A 100 0.00 -26.03 9.01
C GLU A 100 0.78 -26.09 10.34
N LEU A 101 0.49 -25.18 11.28
CA LEU A 101 1.16 -25.13 12.58
C LEU A 101 0.84 -26.36 13.45
N ASN A 102 -0.40 -26.84 13.46
CA ASN A 102 -0.73 -28.07 14.20
C ASN A 102 -0.06 -29.31 13.57
N ASP A 103 0.02 -29.41 12.25
CA ASP A 103 0.76 -30.48 11.56
C ASP A 103 2.26 -30.42 11.89
N GLN A 104 2.85 -29.23 11.93
CA GLN A 104 4.25 -29.03 12.30
C GLN A 104 4.50 -29.48 13.74
N VAL A 105 3.68 -29.06 14.69
CA VAL A 105 3.80 -29.44 16.10
C VAL A 105 3.70 -30.95 16.28
N VAL A 106 2.76 -31.62 15.62
CA VAL A 106 2.63 -33.09 15.66
C VAL A 106 3.86 -33.79 15.08
N THR A 107 4.40 -33.25 13.97
CA THR A 107 5.61 -33.79 13.34
C THR A 107 6.83 -33.68 14.27
N GLU A 108 6.91 -32.65 15.08
CA GLU A 108 7.95 -32.41 16.09
C GLU A 108 7.70 -33.18 17.40
N GLY A 109 6.63 -33.98 17.49
CA GLY A 109 6.28 -34.82 18.64
C GLY A 109 5.45 -34.12 19.72
N GLY A 110 4.85 -32.97 19.37
CA GLY A 110 3.90 -32.24 20.23
C GLY A 110 2.50 -32.80 20.20
N LEU A 111 1.58 -32.12 20.88
CA LEU A 111 0.17 -32.52 20.98
C LEU A 111 -0.63 -32.00 19.78
N GLU A 112 -1.53 -32.80 19.29
CA GLU A 112 -2.59 -32.40 18.35
C GLU A 112 -3.44 -31.28 18.99
N ASP A 113 -3.91 -30.32 18.19
CA ASP A 113 -4.67 -29.15 18.66
C ASP A 113 -3.92 -28.19 19.63
N THR A 114 -2.61 -28.07 19.50
CA THR A 114 -1.84 -27.07 20.25
C THR A 114 -2.29 -25.64 19.93
N TYR A 115 -2.56 -25.37 18.65
CA TYR A 115 -3.11 -24.09 18.18
C TYR A 115 -4.62 -24.14 18.02
N THR A 116 -5.27 -23.00 18.25
CA THR A 116 -6.72 -22.81 18.10
C THR A 116 -6.99 -21.57 17.25
N ILE A 117 -8.19 -21.46 16.70
CA ILE A 117 -8.59 -20.33 15.83
C ILE A 117 -8.56 -18.95 16.53
N ASN A 118 -8.45 -18.93 17.85
CA ASN A 118 -8.39 -17.69 18.61
C ASN A 118 -6.96 -17.23 18.89
N ASP A 119 -5.96 -18.02 18.52
CA ASP A 119 -4.58 -17.73 18.84
C ASP A 119 -4.03 -16.58 17.96
N VAL A 120 -3.04 -15.92 18.50
CA VAL A 120 -2.21 -14.92 17.81
C VAL A 120 -0.87 -15.59 17.53
N VAL A 121 -0.45 -15.55 16.26
CA VAL A 121 0.78 -16.20 15.78
C VAL A 121 1.62 -15.22 14.98
N GLY A 122 2.89 -15.55 14.77
CA GLY A 122 3.77 -14.78 13.90
C GLY A 122 3.30 -14.81 12.45
N LYS A 123 3.24 -13.65 11.80
CA LYS A 123 2.78 -13.48 10.41
C LYS A 123 3.92 -13.32 9.42
N SER A 124 5.05 -12.84 9.85
CA SER A 124 6.22 -12.61 9.02
C SER A 124 7.50 -12.54 9.86
N GLY A 125 8.66 -12.52 9.20
CA GLY A 125 9.95 -12.34 9.85
C GLY A 125 10.28 -13.39 10.90
N ILE A 126 11.00 -13.01 11.93
CA ILE A 126 11.39 -13.88 13.05
C ILE A 126 10.18 -14.35 13.85
N GLU A 127 9.16 -13.51 14.00
CA GLU A 127 7.92 -13.93 14.67
C GLU A 127 7.30 -15.16 14.02
N ALA A 128 7.22 -15.19 12.70
CA ALA A 128 6.70 -16.36 11.98
C ALA A 128 7.69 -17.53 11.96
N TYR A 129 8.98 -17.25 11.73
CA TYR A 129 10.00 -18.30 11.61
C TYR A 129 10.26 -19.04 12.92
N MET A 130 10.18 -18.34 14.06
CA MET A 130 10.44 -18.87 15.38
C MET A 130 9.16 -19.06 16.21
N GLU A 131 7.99 -19.12 15.54
CA GLU A 131 6.68 -19.20 16.20
C GLU A 131 6.62 -20.29 17.28
N THR A 132 7.01 -21.53 16.95
CA THR A 132 6.97 -22.67 17.89
C THR A 132 7.91 -22.49 19.10
N THR A 133 8.95 -21.67 18.97
CA THR A 133 9.89 -21.33 20.05
C THR A 133 9.34 -20.21 20.92
N LEU A 134 8.70 -19.21 20.31
CA LEU A 134 8.22 -18.00 20.96
C LEU A 134 6.87 -18.17 21.65
N GLN A 135 6.02 -19.11 21.18
CA GLN A 135 4.65 -19.29 21.65
C GLN A 135 4.55 -19.68 23.14
N GLY A 136 5.47 -20.50 23.65
CA GLY A 136 5.38 -21.06 25.00
C GLY A 136 4.32 -22.16 25.14
N THR A 137 3.84 -22.35 26.35
CA THR A 137 2.84 -23.38 26.67
C THR A 137 1.62 -22.74 27.32
N LYS A 138 0.45 -23.02 26.76
CA LYS A 138 -0.82 -22.49 27.26
C LYS A 138 -1.13 -23.00 28.67
N GLY A 139 -1.66 -22.12 29.50
CA GLY A 139 -2.30 -22.51 30.75
C GLY A 139 -3.64 -23.21 30.50
N SER A 140 -4.11 -23.94 31.49
CA SER A 140 -5.41 -24.61 31.43
C SER A 140 -6.10 -24.64 32.78
N GLU A 141 -7.43 -24.53 32.77
CA GLU A 141 -8.27 -24.70 33.95
C GLU A 141 -9.31 -25.81 33.72
N LYS A 142 -9.40 -26.72 34.68
CA LYS A 142 -10.47 -27.70 34.75
C LYS A 142 -11.55 -27.18 35.69
N VAL A 143 -12.70 -26.83 35.12
CA VAL A 143 -13.79 -26.20 35.85
C VAL A 143 -15.04 -27.07 35.90
N VAL A 144 -15.83 -26.92 36.97
CA VAL A 144 -17.21 -27.42 37.01
C VAL A 144 -18.13 -26.28 36.69
N VAL A 145 -19.00 -26.47 35.67
CA VAL A 145 -19.96 -25.46 35.24
C VAL A 145 -21.40 -25.93 35.50
N ASN A 146 -22.32 -25.00 35.70
CA ASN A 146 -23.75 -25.29 35.74
C ASN A 146 -24.35 -25.47 34.33
N ASN A 147 -25.65 -25.71 34.26
CA ASN A 147 -26.38 -25.90 33.00
C ASN A 147 -26.43 -24.64 32.10
N THR A 148 -26.07 -23.47 32.61
CA THR A 148 -25.97 -22.20 31.87
C THR A 148 -24.53 -21.87 31.47
N GLY A 149 -23.52 -22.69 31.85
CA GLY A 149 -22.12 -22.47 31.55
C GLY A 149 -21.38 -21.60 32.59
N LYS A 150 -22.04 -21.23 33.72
CA LYS A 150 -21.37 -20.49 34.79
C LYS A 150 -20.43 -21.40 35.57
N VAL A 151 -19.17 -20.99 35.76
CA VAL A 151 -18.18 -21.72 36.55
C VAL A 151 -18.61 -21.74 38.01
N ILE A 152 -18.76 -22.94 38.58
CA ILE A 152 -19.10 -23.17 40.01
C ILE A 152 -17.83 -23.31 40.82
N THR A 153 -16.86 -24.09 40.33
CA THR A 153 -15.59 -24.31 41.02
C THR A 153 -14.48 -24.68 40.02
N ILE A 154 -13.26 -24.35 40.34
CA ILE A 154 -12.05 -24.73 39.62
C ILE A 154 -11.48 -25.97 40.32
N LEU A 155 -11.33 -27.07 39.59
CA LEU A 155 -10.80 -28.33 40.08
C LEU A 155 -9.26 -28.40 39.98
N GLU A 156 -8.73 -27.85 38.86
CA GLU A 156 -7.30 -27.87 38.57
C GLU A 156 -6.97 -26.60 37.75
N ARG A 157 -5.82 -26.01 38.05
CA ARG A 157 -5.29 -24.87 37.27
C ARG A 157 -3.81 -25.14 36.97
N LYS A 158 -3.44 -24.96 35.70
CA LYS A 158 -2.05 -24.92 35.22
C LYS A 158 -1.77 -23.54 34.68
N GLU A 159 -0.75 -22.91 35.20
CA GLU A 159 -0.35 -21.58 34.72
C GLU A 159 0.32 -21.67 33.36
N ALA A 160 0.11 -20.64 32.53
CA ALA A 160 0.80 -20.52 31.25
C ALA A 160 2.31 -20.36 31.47
N GLN A 161 3.11 -20.92 30.58
CA GLN A 161 4.56 -20.76 30.59
C GLN A 161 4.96 -19.91 29.37
N PRO A 162 5.75 -18.84 29.53
CA PRO A 162 6.24 -18.05 28.42
C PRO A 162 7.13 -18.88 27.49
N GLY A 163 7.21 -18.50 26.24
CA GLY A 163 8.15 -19.08 25.28
C GLY A 163 9.60 -18.72 25.59
N ALA A 164 10.49 -19.25 24.78
CA ALA A 164 11.92 -18.97 24.92
C ALA A 164 12.28 -17.60 24.32
N ASP A 165 13.32 -16.99 24.87
CA ASP A 165 13.93 -15.81 24.28
C ASP A 165 14.71 -16.17 23.02
N VAL A 166 14.62 -15.32 22.00
CA VAL A 166 15.38 -15.47 20.75
C VAL A 166 16.37 -14.31 20.64
N TYR A 167 17.64 -14.66 20.50
CA TYR A 167 18.74 -13.71 20.33
C TYR A 167 19.20 -13.73 18.87
N LEU A 168 19.32 -12.55 18.28
CA LEU A 168 19.81 -12.37 16.92
C LEU A 168 21.25 -11.85 16.93
N THR A 169 21.95 -12.06 15.83
CA THR A 169 23.29 -11.49 15.60
C THR A 169 23.22 -10.04 15.12
N ILE A 170 22.03 -9.51 14.90
CA ILE A 170 21.78 -8.14 14.46
C ILE A 170 22.25 -7.15 15.54
N ASP A 171 23.14 -6.26 15.15
CA ASP A 171 23.56 -5.11 15.94
C ASP A 171 22.56 -3.97 15.75
N LYS A 172 21.95 -3.53 16.86
CA LYS A 172 20.90 -2.50 16.86
C LYS A 172 21.45 -1.17 16.33
N ASP A 173 22.53 -0.67 16.93
CA ASP A 173 23.07 0.66 16.65
C ASP A 173 23.60 0.73 15.20
N LEU A 174 24.24 -0.35 14.73
CA LEU A 174 24.68 -0.46 13.35
C LEU A 174 23.49 -0.43 12.37
N THR A 175 22.41 -1.17 12.67
CA THR A 175 21.22 -1.22 11.81
C THR A 175 20.56 0.15 11.70
N GLU A 176 20.37 0.85 12.82
CA GLU A 176 19.82 2.20 12.85
C GLU A 176 20.70 3.20 12.09
N ALA A 177 22.03 3.16 12.31
CA ALA A 177 22.98 4.00 11.59
C ALA A 177 22.92 3.78 10.07
N VAL A 178 22.88 2.51 9.64
CA VAL A 178 22.79 2.15 8.21
C VAL A 178 21.46 2.64 7.62
N TYR A 179 20.36 2.46 8.32
CA TYR A 179 19.04 2.95 7.87
C TYR A 179 19.07 4.48 7.63
N ASN A 180 19.56 5.22 8.61
CA ASN A 180 19.64 6.68 8.54
C ASN A 180 20.60 7.16 7.43
N ILE A 181 21.72 6.45 7.22
CA ILE A 181 22.64 6.72 6.10
C ILE A 181 21.97 6.48 4.75
N ILE A 182 21.18 5.41 4.61
CA ILE A 182 20.44 5.12 3.37
C ILE A 182 19.42 6.23 3.11
N GLU A 183 18.61 6.58 4.09
CA GLU A 183 17.58 7.61 3.98
C GLU A 183 18.19 8.94 3.55
N GLN A 184 19.25 9.39 4.22
CA GLN A 184 19.96 10.62 3.87
C GLN A 184 20.58 10.55 2.47
N LYS A 185 21.15 9.39 2.10
CA LYS A 185 21.76 9.20 0.79
C LYS A 185 20.73 9.24 -0.34
N LEU A 186 19.59 8.58 -0.14
CA LEU A 186 18.49 8.61 -1.10
C LEU A 186 17.93 10.04 -1.26
N ALA A 187 17.72 10.76 -0.16
CA ALA A 187 17.29 12.16 -0.21
C ALA A 187 18.26 13.03 -1.03
N GLY A 188 19.56 12.91 -0.78
CA GLY A 188 20.58 13.61 -1.56
C GLY A 188 20.62 13.23 -3.04
N LEU A 189 20.39 11.94 -3.36
CA LEU A 189 20.29 11.47 -4.75
C LEU A 189 19.07 12.05 -5.46
N VAL A 190 17.89 11.98 -4.85
CA VAL A 190 16.65 12.55 -5.40
C VAL A 190 16.81 14.06 -5.56
N ALA A 191 17.26 14.76 -4.52
CA ALA A 191 17.48 16.21 -4.55
C ALA A 191 18.42 16.62 -5.69
N SER A 192 19.49 15.87 -5.94
CA SER A 192 20.45 16.15 -7.04
C SER A 192 19.85 16.02 -8.44
N LYS A 193 18.75 15.33 -8.57
CA LYS A 193 18.04 15.11 -9.84
C LYS A 193 16.90 16.11 -10.06
N ILE A 194 16.41 16.75 -8.99
CA ILE A 194 15.29 17.68 -9.07
C ILE A 194 15.73 18.98 -9.78
N ILE A 195 14.95 19.40 -10.77
CA ILE A 195 15.14 20.65 -11.51
C ILE A 195 13.90 21.52 -11.38
N ASN A 196 14.12 22.84 -11.39
CA ASN A 196 13.02 23.81 -11.36
C ASN A 196 12.38 23.95 -12.75
N ALA A 197 11.62 22.95 -13.15
CA ALA A 197 10.92 22.88 -14.42
C ALA A 197 9.55 22.21 -14.25
N LYS A 198 8.62 22.45 -15.17
CA LYS A 198 7.30 21.79 -15.21
C LYS A 198 7.39 20.37 -15.70
N GLU A 199 8.17 20.14 -16.74
CA GLU A 199 8.34 18.85 -17.39
C GLU A 199 9.80 18.63 -17.77
N PHE A 200 10.18 17.39 -17.95
CA PHE A 200 11.50 17.01 -18.46
C PHE A 200 11.32 15.95 -19.56
N ASN A 201 11.84 16.27 -20.75
CA ASN A 201 11.87 15.35 -21.87
C ASN A 201 13.28 14.78 -22.03
N LEU A 202 13.41 13.46 -21.90
CA LEU A 202 14.69 12.78 -22.09
C LEU A 202 15.04 12.79 -23.58
N PRO A 203 16.24 13.29 -23.98
CA PRO A 203 16.70 13.19 -25.36
C PRO A 203 16.79 11.73 -25.84
N GLU A 204 16.50 11.46 -27.12
CA GLU A 204 16.40 10.10 -27.70
C GLU A 204 17.62 9.19 -27.41
N ASN A 205 18.82 9.74 -27.28
CA ASN A 205 20.04 8.97 -27.03
C ASN A 205 20.63 9.23 -25.65
N ALA A 206 19.84 9.75 -24.70
CA ALA A 206 20.33 10.06 -23.38
C ALA A 206 20.53 8.79 -22.54
N LYS A 207 21.57 8.83 -21.69
CA LYS A 207 21.79 7.77 -20.69
C LYS A 207 20.74 7.90 -19.57
N SER A 208 20.39 6.78 -18.93
CA SER A 208 19.50 6.77 -17.76
C SER A 208 19.99 7.68 -16.63
N SER A 209 21.31 7.91 -16.53
CA SER A 209 21.91 8.86 -15.58
C SER A 209 21.53 10.32 -15.86
N SER A 210 21.05 10.64 -17.07
CA SER A 210 20.65 11.99 -17.47
C SER A 210 19.20 12.32 -17.11
N ILE A 211 18.45 11.38 -16.58
CA ILE A 211 17.05 11.58 -16.12
C ILE A 211 17.05 12.63 -15.01
N LYS A 212 16.18 13.63 -15.18
CA LYS A 212 15.91 14.68 -14.20
C LYS A 212 14.46 14.60 -13.72
N ILE A 213 14.21 15.07 -12.54
CA ILE A 213 12.89 15.09 -11.92
C ILE A 213 12.39 16.54 -11.93
N PRO A 214 11.33 16.87 -12.67
CA PRO A 214 10.70 18.19 -12.57
C PRO A 214 10.18 18.43 -11.16
N ILE A 215 10.33 19.65 -10.64
CA ILE A 215 9.77 19.99 -9.33
C ILE A 215 8.24 19.83 -9.28
N TYR A 216 7.56 19.91 -10.41
CA TYR A 216 6.12 19.71 -10.51
C TYR A 216 5.72 18.25 -10.23
N ASP A 217 6.58 17.28 -10.54
CA ASP A 217 6.35 15.90 -10.12
C ASP A 217 6.48 15.72 -8.60
N VAL A 218 7.35 16.51 -7.96
CA VAL A 218 7.49 16.57 -6.50
C VAL A 218 6.24 17.19 -5.86
N TYR A 219 5.75 18.33 -6.38
CA TYR A 219 4.49 18.91 -5.91
C TYR A 219 3.32 17.98 -6.08
N PHE A 220 3.24 17.28 -7.22
CA PHE A 220 2.20 16.31 -7.47
C PHE A 220 2.32 15.10 -6.53
N ALA A 221 3.52 14.66 -6.19
CA ALA A 221 3.76 13.55 -5.27
C ALA A 221 3.08 13.79 -3.90
N MET A 222 3.01 15.02 -3.41
CA MET A 222 2.34 15.36 -2.15
C MET A 222 0.87 14.94 -2.13
N ILE A 223 0.20 15.08 -3.26
CA ILE A 223 -1.20 14.67 -3.44
C ILE A 223 -1.30 13.20 -3.86
N ASN A 224 -0.47 12.78 -4.82
CA ASN A 224 -0.52 11.46 -5.42
C ASN A 224 -0.23 10.33 -4.42
N ASN A 225 0.65 10.61 -3.46
CA ASN A 225 1.09 9.66 -2.44
C ASN A 225 0.37 9.85 -1.09
N ASN A 226 -0.71 10.64 -1.06
CA ASN A 226 -1.55 10.93 0.11
C ASN A 226 -0.75 11.52 1.30
N ILE A 227 0.29 12.31 1.03
CA ILE A 227 1.02 13.07 2.05
C ILE A 227 0.14 14.21 2.52
N LEU A 228 -0.57 14.87 1.59
CA LEU A 228 -1.65 15.79 1.89
C LEU A 228 -2.98 15.03 1.98
N ASP A 229 -3.71 15.26 3.06
CA ASP A 229 -5.07 14.75 3.22
C ASP A 229 -6.05 15.61 2.42
N ARG A 230 -6.43 15.13 1.25
CA ARG A 230 -7.40 15.81 0.38
C ARG A 230 -8.82 15.87 0.95
N LYS A 231 -9.17 14.91 1.84
CA LYS A 231 -10.50 14.91 2.46
C LYS A 231 -10.65 16.08 3.41
N HIS A 232 -9.56 16.50 4.05
CA HIS A 232 -9.55 17.65 4.93
C HIS A 232 -9.85 18.97 4.19
N PHE A 233 -9.60 19.06 2.88
CA PHE A 233 -9.90 20.25 2.08
C PHE A 233 -11.40 20.64 2.09
N GLU A 234 -12.29 19.67 2.38
CA GLU A 234 -13.73 19.82 2.47
C GLU A 234 -14.22 20.08 3.91
N ALA A 235 -13.35 19.98 4.90
CA ALA A 235 -13.72 20.09 6.30
C ALA A 235 -14.08 21.54 6.68
N GLU A 236 -14.90 21.70 7.71
CA GLU A 236 -15.30 23.02 8.20
C GLU A 236 -14.11 23.83 8.72
N ASP A 237 -13.16 23.14 9.34
CA ASP A 237 -11.90 23.68 9.91
C ASP A 237 -10.73 23.71 8.92
N ALA A 238 -10.96 23.37 7.64
CA ALA A 238 -9.93 23.48 6.60
C ALA A 238 -9.34 24.89 6.53
N GLY A 239 -8.02 24.97 6.26
CA GLY A 239 -7.29 26.20 6.11
C GLY A 239 -7.71 27.05 4.90
N GLU A 240 -7.22 28.26 4.83
CA GLU A 240 -7.56 29.16 3.72
C GLU A 240 -7.03 28.65 2.38
N THR A 241 -5.79 28.09 2.37
CA THR A 241 -5.21 27.53 1.14
C THR A 241 -5.93 26.25 0.73
N GLU A 242 -6.32 25.41 1.69
CA GLU A 242 -7.10 24.19 1.43
C GLU A 242 -8.42 24.53 0.73
N LYS A 243 -9.20 25.46 1.30
CA LYS A 243 -10.47 25.92 0.71
C LYS A 243 -10.29 26.51 -0.68
N ALA A 244 -9.23 27.32 -0.88
CA ALA A 244 -8.94 27.92 -2.18
C ALA A 244 -8.56 26.86 -3.24
N VAL A 245 -7.72 25.88 -2.88
CA VAL A 245 -7.33 24.80 -3.77
C VAL A 245 -8.52 23.89 -4.09
N TYR A 246 -9.39 23.62 -3.10
CA TYR A 246 -10.60 22.84 -3.31
C TYR A 246 -11.60 23.53 -4.24
N ALA A 247 -11.82 24.83 -4.06
CA ALA A 247 -12.67 25.62 -4.97
C ALA A 247 -12.15 25.58 -6.41
N ALA A 248 -10.84 25.75 -6.61
CA ALA A 248 -10.21 25.62 -7.93
C ALA A 248 -10.33 24.21 -8.49
N TYR A 249 -10.25 23.17 -7.65
CA TYR A 249 -10.46 21.78 -8.05
C TYR A 249 -11.88 21.52 -8.55
N LEU A 250 -12.90 22.02 -7.86
CA LEU A 250 -14.30 21.83 -8.27
C LEU A 250 -14.58 22.48 -9.63
N GLU A 251 -14.09 23.71 -9.84
CA GLU A 251 -14.20 24.42 -11.13
C GLU A 251 -13.49 23.63 -12.25
N TYR A 252 -12.27 23.18 -11.99
CA TYR A 252 -11.48 22.43 -12.95
C TYR A 252 -12.10 21.08 -13.30
N LYS A 253 -12.56 20.33 -12.30
CA LYS A 253 -13.29 19.06 -12.43
C LYS A 253 -14.50 19.23 -13.34
N GLN A 254 -15.33 20.24 -13.10
CA GLN A 254 -16.50 20.50 -13.94
C GLN A 254 -16.10 20.77 -15.40
N GLY A 255 -15.11 21.61 -15.64
CA GLY A 255 -14.61 21.88 -17.00
C GLY A 255 -14.06 20.65 -17.71
N VAL A 256 -13.40 19.73 -16.98
CA VAL A 256 -12.95 18.45 -17.55
C VAL A 256 -14.13 17.56 -17.91
N TYR A 257 -15.15 17.49 -17.05
CA TYR A 257 -16.35 16.69 -17.33
C TYR A 257 -17.14 17.22 -18.53
N ASP A 258 -17.32 18.52 -18.62
CA ASP A 258 -17.99 19.16 -19.76
C ASP A 258 -17.26 18.82 -21.07
N ARG A 259 -15.93 18.90 -21.05
CA ARG A 259 -15.11 18.57 -22.23
C ARG A 259 -15.10 17.09 -22.55
N LEU A 260 -15.00 16.20 -21.59
CA LEU A 260 -15.07 14.74 -21.80
C LEU A 260 -16.45 14.35 -22.37
N THR A 261 -17.51 14.90 -21.80
CA THR A 261 -18.88 14.68 -22.31
C THR A 261 -19.01 15.15 -23.77
N TYR A 262 -18.50 16.34 -24.08
CA TYR A 262 -18.47 16.84 -25.46
C TYR A 262 -17.71 15.89 -26.40
N GLU A 263 -16.52 15.42 -26.02
CA GLU A 263 -15.72 14.51 -26.86
C GLU A 263 -16.40 13.14 -27.07
N LEU A 264 -17.14 12.68 -26.09
CA LEU A 264 -17.86 11.42 -26.13
C LEU A 264 -19.23 11.52 -26.82
N THR A 265 -19.79 12.74 -26.98
CA THR A 265 -21.10 12.94 -27.63
C THR A 265 -21.00 13.60 -29.03
N GLU A 266 -20.38 14.76 -29.12
CA GLU A 266 -20.37 15.61 -30.33
C GLU A 266 -18.98 15.70 -30.99
N GLY A 267 -17.94 15.88 -30.16
CA GLY A 267 -16.60 16.24 -30.63
C GLY A 267 -15.89 15.17 -31.44
N ALA A 268 -15.89 13.94 -30.94
CA ALA A 268 -15.25 12.77 -31.59
C ALA A 268 -13.83 13.06 -32.14
N THR A 269 -13.02 13.80 -31.37
CA THR A 269 -11.65 14.15 -31.79
C THR A 269 -10.77 12.91 -31.76
N PRO A 270 -10.02 12.57 -32.83
CA PRO A 270 -9.05 11.49 -32.83
C PRO A 270 -8.04 11.63 -31.69
N TYR A 271 -7.68 10.51 -31.03
CA TYR A 271 -6.85 10.49 -29.81
C TYR A 271 -5.54 11.28 -29.98
N SER A 272 -4.81 11.07 -31.08
CA SER A 272 -3.55 11.78 -31.37
C SER A 272 -3.70 13.30 -31.60
N LYS A 273 -4.91 13.81 -31.75
CA LYS A 273 -5.19 15.25 -31.92
C LYS A 273 -5.61 15.94 -30.65
N LEU A 274 -5.87 15.19 -29.60
CA LEU A 274 -6.17 15.74 -28.28
C LEU A 274 -4.90 16.32 -27.63
N SER A 275 -5.09 17.25 -26.69
CA SER A 275 -3.99 17.64 -25.82
C SER A 275 -3.54 16.44 -24.96
N LYS A 276 -2.27 16.45 -24.52
CA LYS A 276 -1.69 15.38 -23.71
C LYS A 276 -2.53 15.07 -22.47
N GLU A 277 -3.13 16.07 -21.86
CA GLU A 277 -4.03 15.94 -20.72
C GLU A 277 -5.23 15.05 -21.07
N TYR A 278 -5.95 15.36 -22.15
CA TYR A 278 -7.13 14.61 -22.55
C TYR A 278 -6.80 13.23 -23.15
N GLN A 279 -5.63 13.07 -23.73
CA GLN A 279 -5.10 11.75 -24.08
C GLN A 279 -4.97 10.88 -22.82
N VAL A 280 -4.39 11.41 -21.76
CA VAL A 280 -4.24 10.69 -20.49
C VAL A 280 -5.60 10.39 -19.87
N TYR A 281 -6.53 11.33 -19.85
CA TYR A 281 -7.88 11.06 -19.33
C TYR A 281 -8.60 9.97 -20.11
N GLN A 282 -8.61 10.04 -21.43
CA GLN A 282 -9.29 9.04 -22.26
C GLN A 282 -8.65 7.65 -22.17
N SER A 283 -7.32 7.57 -22.14
CA SER A 283 -6.62 6.31 -21.91
C SER A 283 -6.96 5.69 -20.55
N ASN A 284 -7.05 6.52 -19.51
CA ASN A 284 -7.42 6.04 -18.18
C ASN A 284 -8.89 5.62 -18.09
N ILE A 285 -9.79 6.24 -18.83
CA ILE A 285 -11.19 5.79 -18.95
C ILE A 285 -11.23 4.36 -19.49
N VAL A 286 -10.53 4.09 -20.57
CA VAL A 286 -10.48 2.73 -21.15
C VAL A 286 -9.87 1.73 -20.18
N SER A 287 -8.81 2.11 -19.46
CA SER A 287 -8.19 1.27 -18.43
C SER A 287 -9.18 0.96 -17.32
N LEU A 288 -9.87 1.96 -16.79
CA LEU A 288 -10.88 1.83 -15.74
C LEU A 288 -12.03 0.90 -16.18
N LEU A 289 -12.59 1.12 -17.37
CA LEU A 289 -13.66 0.27 -17.90
C LEU A 289 -13.23 -1.19 -18.08
N ARG A 290 -11.94 -1.42 -18.38
CA ARG A 290 -11.35 -2.77 -18.43
C ARG A 290 -11.10 -3.37 -17.07
N GLU A 291 -10.68 -2.59 -16.10
CA GLU A 291 -10.43 -3.04 -14.73
C GLU A 291 -11.73 -3.41 -14.02
N GLU A 292 -12.78 -2.64 -14.23
CA GLU A 292 -14.12 -2.92 -13.74
C GLU A 292 -14.85 -4.01 -14.55
N GLY A 293 -14.25 -4.48 -15.64
CA GLY A 293 -14.79 -5.54 -16.51
C GLY A 293 -16.02 -5.11 -17.30
N VAL A 294 -16.24 -3.80 -17.49
CA VAL A 294 -17.25 -3.26 -18.43
C VAL A 294 -16.82 -3.51 -19.87
N ILE A 295 -15.52 -3.29 -20.16
CA ILE A 295 -14.90 -3.82 -21.37
C ILE A 295 -14.30 -5.18 -21.04
N MET A 296 -14.86 -6.25 -21.60
CA MET A 296 -14.45 -7.63 -21.39
C MET A 296 -13.12 -7.91 -22.10
N LYS A 297 -12.01 -7.82 -21.35
CA LYS A 297 -10.64 -7.94 -21.89
C LYS A 297 -10.41 -9.21 -22.70
N GLU A 298 -11.00 -10.30 -22.28
CA GLU A 298 -10.90 -11.62 -22.89
C GLU A 298 -11.56 -11.72 -24.28
N LEU A 299 -12.46 -10.78 -24.61
CA LEU A 299 -13.12 -10.72 -25.93
C LEU A 299 -12.43 -9.76 -26.91
N VAL A 300 -11.55 -8.89 -26.42
CA VAL A 300 -10.84 -7.92 -27.25
C VAL A 300 -9.68 -8.60 -27.98
N ASP A 301 -9.76 -8.65 -29.32
CA ASP A 301 -8.63 -9.10 -30.14
C ASP A 301 -7.63 -7.96 -30.36
N ASP A 302 -6.41 -8.13 -29.88
CA ASP A 302 -5.32 -7.15 -30.03
C ASP A 302 -4.89 -6.90 -31.49
N ASN A 303 -5.29 -7.77 -32.41
CA ASN A 303 -5.05 -7.65 -33.86
C ASN A 303 -6.25 -7.08 -34.62
N ASP A 304 -7.36 -6.82 -33.95
CA ASP A 304 -8.51 -6.15 -34.56
C ASP A 304 -8.11 -4.77 -35.10
N ALA A 305 -8.65 -4.41 -36.27
CA ALA A 305 -8.28 -3.18 -36.95
C ALA A 305 -8.64 -1.92 -36.15
N THR A 306 -9.81 -1.90 -35.47
CA THR A 306 -10.25 -0.76 -34.67
C THR A 306 -9.52 -0.69 -33.34
N GLN A 307 -9.26 -1.85 -32.72
CA GLN A 307 -8.39 -1.93 -31.53
C GLN A 307 -6.98 -1.41 -31.87
N THR A 308 -6.43 -1.75 -33.03
CA THR A 308 -5.12 -1.25 -33.48
C THR A 308 -5.17 0.26 -33.76
N ALA A 309 -6.22 0.75 -34.44
CA ALA A 309 -6.41 2.17 -34.72
C ALA A 309 -6.53 3.02 -33.47
N TRP A 310 -7.12 2.47 -32.38
CA TRP A 310 -7.18 3.13 -31.09
C TRP A 310 -5.85 3.04 -30.32
N ALA A 311 -5.33 1.83 -30.10
CA ALA A 311 -4.27 1.57 -29.14
C ALA A 311 -2.83 1.78 -29.67
N LYS A 312 -2.63 1.70 -31.00
CA LYS A 312 -1.31 1.78 -31.63
C LYS A 312 -1.18 2.96 -32.61
N GLU A 313 -2.19 3.16 -33.45
CA GLU A 313 -2.16 4.20 -34.49
C GLU A 313 -2.72 5.54 -33.96
N GLU A 314 -3.57 5.51 -32.93
CA GLU A 314 -4.14 6.68 -32.26
C GLU A 314 -4.94 7.60 -33.21
N VAL A 315 -5.54 7.02 -34.25
CA VAL A 315 -6.19 7.78 -35.33
C VAL A 315 -7.71 7.91 -35.21
N ILE A 316 -8.32 7.18 -34.26
CA ILE A 316 -9.76 7.26 -33.99
C ILE A 316 -10.03 7.93 -32.62
N SER A 317 -11.27 8.37 -32.42
CA SER A 317 -11.74 8.94 -31.16
C SER A 317 -12.14 7.86 -30.15
N LEU A 318 -12.19 8.21 -28.88
CA LEU A 318 -12.73 7.30 -27.83
C LEU A 318 -14.20 6.97 -28.10
N LYS A 319 -14.98 7.92 -28.60
CA LYS A 319 -16.38 7.69 -29.01
C LYS A 319 -16.49 6.55 -30.01
N GLU A 320 -15.73 6.65 -31.12
CA GLU A 320 -15.72 5.63 -32.17
C GLU A 320 -15.28 4.27 -31.64
N TYR A 321 -14.26 4.25 -30.77
CA TYR A 321 -13.77 3.03 -30.14
C TYR A 321 -14.84 2.38 -29.24
N LEU A 322 -15.50 3.14 -28.35
CA LEU A 322 -16.54 2.62 -27.45
C LEU A 322 -17.78 2.14 -28.21
N GLN A 323 -18.20 2.86 -29.28
CA GLN A 323 -19.28 2.42 -30.16
C GLN A 323 -18.93 1.11 -30.85
N TYR A 324 -17.69 0.96 -31.30
CA TYR A 324 -17.21 -0.30 -31.87
C TYR A 324 -17.20 -1.43 -30.85
N CYS A 325 -16.77 -1.19 -29.60
CA CYS A 325 -16.83 -2.18 -28.52
C CYS A 325 -18.27 -2.70 -28.28
N ILE A 326 -19.27 -1.82 -28.37
CA ILE A 326 -20.68 -2.22 -28.31
C ILE A 326 -21.07 -3.10 -29.50
N ALA A 327 -20.72 -2.68 -30.71
CA ALA A 327 -21.05 -3.43 -31.93
C ALA A 327 -20.44 -4.83 -31.98
N MET A 328 -19.26 -5.00 -31.37
CA MET A 328 -18.54 -6.26 -31.28
C MET A 328 -18.93 -7.10 -30.05
N ASN A 329 -19.89 -6.63 -29.24
CA ASN A 329 -20.28 -7.25 -27.97
C ASN A 329 -19.09 -7.40 -26.98
N TRP A 330 -18.17 -6.45 -26.97
CA TRP A 330 -17.08 -6.41 -26.00
C TRP A 330 -17.48 -5.71 -24.69
N ILE A 331 -18.69 -5.15 -24.64
CA ILE A 331 -19.24 -4.50 -23.45
C ILE A 331 -20.13 -5.48 -22.67
N ASP A 332 -19.85 -5.63 -21.38
CA ASP A 332 -20.73 -6.33 -20.46
C ASP A 332 -21.92 -5.43 -20.08
N VAL A 333 -23.00 -5.57 -20.83
CA VAL A 333 -24.22 -4.77 -20.63
C VAL A 333 -24.92 -5.04 -19.29
N SER A 334 -24.60 -6.15 -18.62
CA SER A 334 -25.18 -6.45 -17.29
C SER A 334 -24.69 -5.50 -16.19
N LYS A 335 -23.61 -4.78 -16.44
CA LYS A 335 -23.05 -3.77 -15.55
C LYS A 335 -23.64 -2.38 -15.77
N LEU A 336 -24.37 -2.21 -16.86
CA LEU A 336 -25.06 -0.96 -17.18
C LEU A 336 -26.51 -1.04 -16.69
N ASP A 337 -27.01 0.06 -16.12
CA ASP A 337 -28.39 0.16 -15.64
C ASP A 337 -29.37 0.26 -16.82
N LEU A 338 -29.62 -0.88 -17.46
CA LEU A 338 -30.52 -1.03 -18.58
C LEU A 338 -31.86 -1.60 -18.10
N ASN A 339 -32.96 -0.90 -18.44
CA ASN A 339 -34.30 -1.27 -18.02
C ASN A 339 -34.90 -2.46 -18.77
N ASP A 340 -34.42 -2.76 -19.99
CA ASP A 340 -34.97 -3.79 -20.86
C ASP A 340 -33.91 -4.70 -21.49
N LYS A 341 -34.29 -5.97 -21.73
CA LYS A 341 -33.46 -6.97 -22.42
C LYS A 341 -33.16 -6.67 -23.91
N TYR A 342 -33.79 -5.66 -24.48
CA TYR A 342 -33.73 -5.31 -25.92
C TYR A 342 -33.41 -3.82 -26.11
N SER A 343 -32.40 -3.30 -25.42
CA SER A 343 -31.90 -1.95 -25.65
C SER A 343 -31.20 -1.85 -27.01
N ASP A 344 -31.41 -0.77 -27.73
CA ASP A 344 -30.67 -0.51 -28.94
C ASP A 344 -29.24 -0.01 -28.65
N SER A 345 -28.39 0.03 -29.68
CA SER A 345 -26.99 0.42 -29.52
C SER A 345 -26.80 1.86 -29.02
N THR A 346 -27.77 2.74 -29.25
CA THR A 346 -27.75 4.14 -28.79
C THR A 346 -28.02 4.20 -27.32
N GLU A 347 -29.05 3.49 -26.85
CA GLU A 347 -29.38 3.40 -25.42
C GLU A 347 -28.23 2.77 -24.61
N VAL A 348 -27.62 1.70 -25.14
CA VAL A 348 -26.43 1.09 -24.52
C VAL A 348 -25.28 2.08 -24.43
N TYR A 349 -25.06 2.88 -25.48
CA TYR A 349 -23.99 3.88 -25.49
C TYR A 349 -24.26 5.00 -24.48
N ASP A 350 -25.48 5.51 -24.38
CA ASP A 350 -25.87 6.54 -23.43
C ASP A 350 -25.69 6.05 -21.97
N LYS A 351 -26.05 4.79 -21.69
CA LYS A 351 -25.80 4.19 -20.38
C LYS A 351 -24.33 3.93 -20.09
N LEU A 352 -23.54 3.59 -21.10
CA LEU A 352 -22.09 3.48 -20.96
C LEU A 352 -21.44 4.83 -20.64
N LEU A 353 -21.94 5.93 -21.23
CA LEU A 353 -21.47 7.28 -20.90
C LEU A 353 -21.83 7.66 -19.45
N GLU A 354 -23.08 7.44 -19.04
CA GLU A 354 -23.52 7.68 -17.66
C GLU A 354 -22.65 6.89 -16.68
N TYR A 355 -22.43 5.60 -16.93
CA TYR A 355 -21.55 4.74 -16.15
C TYR A 355 -20.13 5.31 -16.09
N THR A 356 -19.56 5.69 -17.24
CA THR A 356 -18.19 6.20 -17.36
C THR A 356 -18.00 7.46 -16.52
N ILE A 357 -18.89 8.44 -16.63
CA ILE A 357 -18.80 9.69 -15.84
C ILE A 357 -18.93 9.41 -14.35
N ASN A 358 -19.84 8.52 -13.96
CA ASN A 358 -20.00 8.13 -12.57
C ASN A 358 -18.75 7.39 -12.03
N ALA A 359 -18.18 6.46 -12.80
CA ALA A 359 -16.99 5.71 -12.43
C ALA A 359 -15.78 6.62 -12.21
N ILE A 360 -15.51 7.59 -13.10
CA ILE A 360 -14.40 8.55 -12.92
C ILE A 360 -14.62 9.46 -11.72
N ASP A 361 -15.89 9.79 -11.38
CA ASP A 361 -16.21 10.62 -10.21
C ASP A 361 -15.91 9.91 -8.87
N HIS A 362 -16.02 8.59 -8.85
CA HIS A 362 -15.76 7.78 -7.66
C HIS A 362 -14.33 7.22 -7.60
N THR A 363 -13.53 7.38 -8.66
CA THR A 363 -12.17 6.83 -8.72
C THR A 363 -11.13 7.82 -8.22
N THR A 364 -10.60 7.57 -7.01
CA THR A 364 -9.60 8.41 -6.36
C THR A 364 -8.37 8.65 -7.23
N GLU A 365 -7.85 7.63 -7.90
CA GLU A 365 -6.66 7.75 -8.75
C GLU A 365 -6.92 8.63 -9.98
N PHE A 366 -8.14 8.61 -10.52
CA PHE A 366 -8.52 9.51 -11.60
C PHE A 366 -8.60 10.96 -11.11
N GLN A 367 -9.22 11.19 -9.96
CA GLN A 367 -9.30 12.53 -9.34
C GLN A 367 -7.93 13.14 -9.04
N LYS A 368 -6.96 12.34 -8.59
CA LYS A 368 -5.59 12.81 -8.35
C LYS A 368 -4.96 13.38 -9.62
N ARG A 369 -5.31 12.85 -10.80
CA ARG A 369 -4.79 13.35 -12.09
C ARG A 369 -5.27 14.77 -12.41
N PHE A 370 -6.45 15.17 -11.92
CA PHE A 370 -6.89 16.56 -12.05
C PHE A 370 -5.88 17.50 -11.38
N TYR A 371 -5.44 17.21 -10.16
CA TYR A 371 -4.43 18.03 -9.48
C TYR A 371 -3.11 18.09 -10.25
N LYS A 372 -2.69 17.01 -10.92
CA LYS A 372 -1.51 17.03 -11.77
C LYS A 372 -1.65 18.08 -12.87
N TYR A 373 -2.77 18.06 -13.58
CA TYR A 373 -2.98 19.00 -14.68
C TYR A 373 -3.35 20.40 -14.20
N MET A 374 -3.96 20.55 -13.04
CA MET A 374 -4.13 21.85 -12.38
C MET A 374 -2.77 22.51 -12.10
N LEU A 375 -1.77 21.74 -11.63
CA LEU A 375 -0.40 22.24 -11.46
C LEU A 375 0.23 22.62 -12.80
N LEU A 376 0.18 21.73 -13.80
CA LEU A 376 0.79 21.98 -15.12
C LEU A 376 0.16 23.15 -15.87
N ASN A 377 -1.15 23.37 -15.66
CA ASN A 377 -1.96 24.43 -16.29
C ASN A 377 -2.05 25.71 -15.42
N ASP A 378 -1.24 25.84 -14.35
CA ASP A 378 -1.20 26.98 -13.44
C ASP A 378 -2.55 27.34 -12.76
N LYS A 379 -3.44 26.34 -12.60
CA LYS A 379 -4.69 26.53 -11.84
C LYS A 379 -4.45 26.49 -10.34
N ILE A 380 -3.45 25.73 -9.91
CA ILE A 380 -2.84 25.78 -8.60
C ILE A 380 -1.32 25.89 -8.75
N THR A 381 -0.65 26.37 -7.75
CA THR A 381 0.79 26.67 -7.79
C THR A 381 1.56 25.78 -6.83
N GLY A 382 2.85 25.56 -7.11
CA GLY A 382 3.75 24.89 -6.18
C GLY A 382 3.83 25.60 -4.81
N LYS A 383 3.63 26.94 -4.78
CA LYS A 383 3.55 27.69 -3.52
C LYS A 383 2.35 27.25 -2.68
N GLN A 384 1.17 27.09 -3.28
CA GLN A 384 -0.01 26.58 -2.57
C GLN A 384 0.21 25.16 -2.04
N ILE A 385 0.87 24.27 -2.82
CA ILE A 385 1.24 22.93 -2.30
C ILE A 385 2.13 23.03 -1.06
N CYS A 386 3.14 23.93 -1.07
CA CYS A 386 4.00 24.14 0.10
C CYS A 386 3.20 24.72 1.29
N MET A 387 2.27 25.63 1.05
CA MET A 387 1.40 26.19 2.10
C MET A 387 0.47 25.13 2.70
N LEU A 388 -0.08 24.22 1.88
CA LEU A 388 -0.87 23.09 2.35
C LEU A 388 -0.08 22.17 3.29
N LEU A 389 1.21 21.92 3.01
CA LEU A 389 2.09 21.15 3.90
C LEU A 389 2.24 21.79 5.27
N CYS A 390 2.25 23.14 5.33
CA CYS A 390 2.29 23.89 6.58
C CYS A 390 0.92 23.85 7.29
N GLU A 391 -0.17 24.16 6.57
CA GLU A 391 -1.54 24.17 7.14
C GLU A 391 -1.94 22.82 7.73
N GLN A 392 -1.59 21.72 7.08
CA GLN A 392 -1.83 20.35 7.57
C GLN A 392 -0.76 19.83 8.53
N GLN A 393 0.23 20.65 8.92
CA GLN A 393 1.32 20.27 9.82
C GLN A 393 2.08 19.00 9.37
N VAL A 394 2.17 18.79 8.05
CA VAL A 394 2.97 17.68 7.47
C VAL A 394 4.46 17.91 7.70
N VAL A 395 4.88 19.17 7.73
CA VAL A 395 6.26 19.60 7.99
C VAL A 395 6.28 20.52 9.21
N ASP A 396 7.24 20.30 10.11
CA ASP A 396 7.51 21.18 11.25
C ASP A 396 8.59 22.17 10.86
N ILE A 397 8.21 23.42 10.63
CA ILE A 397 9.10 24.43 10.09
C ILE A 397 9.24 25.62 11.04
N PRO A 398 10.43 26.28 11.08
CA PRO A 398 10.57 27.54 11.77
C PRO A 398 9.61 28.61 11.23
N ALA A 399 9.03 29.40 12.12
CA ALA A 399 8.12 30.47 11.75
C ALA A 399 8.72 31.45 10.71
N GLU A 400 10.05 31.64 10.72
CA GLU A 400 10.77 32.45 9.75
C GLU A 400 10.70 31.88 8.32
N ASP A 401 10.79 30.55 8.17
CA ASP A 401 10.68 29.86 6.88
C ASP A 401 9.24 29.93 6.36
N GLU A 402 8.28 29.78 7.25
CA GLU A 402 6.87 29.94 6.93
C GLU A 402 6.57 31.37 6.45
N GLU A 403 6.96 32.38 7.20
CA GLU A 403 6.81 33.78 6.80
C GLU A 403 7.51 34.07 5.46
N ALA A 404 8.70 33.50 5.25
CA ALA A 404 9.45 33.69 4.01
C ALA A 404 8.72 33.04 2.81
N LEU A 405 8.08 31.89 2.99
CA LEU A 405 7.24 31.24 1.97
C LEU A 405 5.99 32.11 1.67
N TYR A 406 5.24 32.53 2.71
CA TYR A 406 4.01 33.28 2.54
C TYR A 406 4.27 34.67 1.94
N SER A 407 5.35 35.34 2.33
CA SER A 407 5.75 36.65 1.76
C SER A 407 6.39 36.54 0.37
N GLY A 408 6.75 35.32 -0.09
CA GLY A 408 7.43 35.11 -1.37
C GLY A 408 8.95 35.40 -1.35
N LYS A 409 9.55 35.59 -0.19
CA LYS A 409 11.01 35.69 -0.03
C LYS A 409 11.70 34.35 -0.30
N MET A 410 11.03 33.26 0.06
CA MET A 410 11.43 31.88 -0.27
C MET A 410 10.56 31.35 -1.41
N SER A 411 11.17 30.82 -2.46
CA SER A 411 10.42 30.16 -3.54
C SER A 411 9.94 28.77 -3.11
N ALA A 412 8.83 28.29 -3.71
CA ALA A 412 8.35 26.93 -3.49
C ALA A 412 9.42 25.87 -3.79
N TYR A 413 10.24 26.09 -4.83
CA TYR A 413 11.36 25.20 -5.15
C TYR A 413 12.38 25.13 -3.99
N GLN A 414 12.82 26.27 -3.47
CA GLN A 414 13.76 26.30 -2.34
C GLN A 414 13.15 25.65 -1.09
N PHE A 415 11.87 25.93 -0.82
CA PHE A 415 11.15 25.32 0.30
C PHE A 415 11.20 23.80 0.21
N MET A 416 10.74 23.22 -0.91
CA MET A 416 10.73 21.76 -1.09
C MET A 416 12.13 21.15 -1.02
N MET A 417 13.14 21.79 -1.63
CA MET A 417 14.52 21.30 -1.57
C MET A 417 15.06 21.28 -0.14
N ASN A 418 14.74 22.28 0.68
CA ASN A 418 15.12 22.31 2.09
C ASN A 418 14.45 21.15 2.85
N ARG A 419 13.14 20.93 2.66
CA ARG A 419 12.39 19.87 3.36
C ARG A 419 12.91 18.47 2.99
N ILE A 420 13.23 18.22 1.72
CA ILE A 420 13.79 16.96 1.25
C ILE A 420 15.21 16.75 1.82
N ASN A 421 16.08 17.76 1.77
CA ASN A 421 17.44 17.63 2.28
C ASN A 421 17.51 17.43 3.80
N ASN A 422 16.54 17.98 4.53
CA ASN A 422 16.42 17.83 5.98
C ASN A 422 15.60 16.58 6.40
N LEU A 423 15.15 15.77 5.44
CA LEU A 423 14.32 14.58 5.68
C LEU A 423 12.95 14.87 6.35
N GLU A 424 12.46 16.10 6.27
CA GLU A 424 11.10 16.43 6.67
C GLU A 424 10.07 15.89 5.67
N ILE A 425 10.50 15.74 4.41
CA ILE A 425 9.85 14.95 3.38
C ILE A 425 10.84 13.87 2.93
N THR A 426 10.52 12.63 3.19
CA THR A 426 11.42 11.50 2.95
C THR A 426 11.38 11.01 1.50
N PRO A 427 12.43 10.34 1.00
CA PRO A 427 12.42 9.70 -0.31
C PRO A 427 11.26 8.70 -0.49
N ALA A 428 10.91 7.97 0.55
CA ALA A 428 9.78 7.04 0.54
C ALA A 428 8.45 7.75 0.32
N GLN A 429 8.19 8.84 1.04
CA GLN A 429 6.98 9.66 0.85
C GLN A 429 6.89 10.22 -0.57
N LEU A 430 8.01 10.66 -1.14
CA LEU A 430 8.05 11.11 -2.54
C LEU A 430 7.72 10.00 -3.53
N ALA A 431 8.15 8.77 -3.24
CA ALA A 431 8.07 7.61 -4.13
C ALA A 431 8.57 7.90 -5.56
N LEU A 432 9.61 8.74 -5.66
CA LEU A 432 10.33 9.08 -6.88
C LEU A 432 11.69 8.38 -6.88
N ASP A 433 12.06 7.77 -8.00
CA ASP A 433 13.29 6.97 -8.09
C ASP A 433 14.58 7.79 -7.89
N PRO A 434 15.48 7.32 -6.98
CA PRO A 434 15.38 6.12 -6.13
C PRO A 434 14.66 6.42 -4.79
N CYS A 435 13.64 5.63 -4.43
CA CYS A 435 12.88 5.81 -3.19
C CYS A 435 13.02 4.62 -2.21
N ASN A 436 13.69 3.57 -2.61
CA ASN A 436 13.94 2.38 -1.79
C ASN A 436 15.38 1.89 -1.95
N ALA A 437 15.85 1.15 -0.96
CA ALA A 437 17.16 0.50 -0.98
C ALA A 437 17.24 -0.58 0.11
N SER A 438 18.25 -1.45 0.00
CA SER A 438 18.57 -2.42 1.05
C SER A 438 20.06 -2.56 1.23
N VAL A 439 20.47 -2.90 2.47
CA VAL A 439 21.84 -3.19 2.84
C VAL A 439 21.87 -4.40 3.77
N VAL A 440 22.78 -5.34 3.48
CA VAL A 440 23.08 -6.48 4.35
C VAL A 440 24.57 -6.41 4.69
N ILE A 441 24.89 -6.47 5.98
CA ILE A 441 26.25 -6.48 6.52
C ILE A 441 26.46 -7.80 7.24
N THR A 442 27.51 -8.52 6.84
CA THR A 442 27.87 -9.81 7.46
C THR A 442 29.30 -9.78 7.97
N ASP A 443 29.54 -10.51 9.07
CA ASP A 443 30.91 -10.80 9.53
C ASP A 443 31.58 -11.77 8.56
N VAL A 444 32.77 -11.42 8.09
CA VAL A 444 33.48 -12.23 7.08
C VAL A 444 34.08 -13.53 7.63
N ASN A 445 34.21 -13.64 8.95
CA ASN A 445 34.79 -14.81 9.60
C ASN A 445 33.75 -15.83 10.03
N THR A 446 32.60 -15.36 10.53
CA THR A 446 31.53 -16.22 11.07
C THR A 446 30.37 -16.39 10.10
N GLY A 447 30.13 -15.43 9.21
CA GLY A 447 28.96 -15.37 8.35
C GLY A 447 27.72 -14.77 9.03
N ASP A 448 27.84 -14.35 10.29
CA ASP A 448 26.74 -13.73 11.03
C ASP A 448 26.24 -12.48 10.33
N VAL A 449 24.93 -12.30 10.29
CA VAL A 449 24.30 -11.08 9.78
C VAL A 449 24.29 -10.04 10.90
N LEU A 450 25.08 -8.99 10.75
CA LEU A 450 25.21 -7.90 11.72
C LEU A 450 24.18 -6.79 11.50
N ALA A 451 23.77 -6.56 10.25
CA ALA A 451 22.67 -5.66 9.91
C ALA A 451 21.96 -6.15 8.65
N MET A 452 20.65 -6.06 8.66
CA MET A 452 19.78 -6.28 7.49
C MET A 452 18.76 -5.18 7.43
N VAL A 453 19.01 -4.20 6.56
CA VAL A 453 18.17 -3.01 6.40
C VAL A 453 17.40 -3.08 5.10
N SER A 454 16.11 -2.86 5.18
CA SER A 454 15.22 -2.61 4.05
C SER A 454 14.58 -1.24 4.25
N TYR A 455 14.78 -0.32 3.31
CA TYR A 455 14.19 1.00 3.33
C TYR A 455 13.14 1.14 2.22
N PRO A 456 11.97 1.71 2.47
CA PRO A 456 11.51 2.22 3.76
C PRO A 456 11.04 1.11 4.71
N GLY A 457 11.08 1.41 6.01
CA GLY A 457 10.47 0.60 7.04
C GLY A 457 8.99 0.96 7.25
N TYR A 458 8.33 0.21 8.11
CA TYR A 458 6.94 0.45 8.52
C TYR A 458 6.79 0.24 10.03
N ASP A 459 5.67 0.68 10.59
CA ASP A 459 5.36 0.45 12.01
C ASP A 459 4.63 -0.89 12.19
N ASN A 460 5.36 -1.93 12.57
CA ASN A 460 4.79 -3.24 12.80
C ASN A 460 3.93 -3.31 14.09
N ASN A 461 4.00 -2.35 15.00
CA ASN A 461 3.06 -2.27 16.12
C ASN A 461 1.62 -2.05 15.65
N LYS A 462 1.43 -1.30 14.56
CA LYS A 462 0.10 -1.08 13.95
C LYS A 462 -0.43 -2.29 13.20
N MET A 463 0.44 -3.27 12.94
CA MET A 463 0.08 -4.53 12.30
C MET A 463 -0.13 -5.66 13.30
N ALA A 464 0.48 -5.53 14.49
CA ALA A 464 0.48 -6.56 15.51
C ALA A 464 -0.80 -6.57 16.36
N ASN A 465 -1.07 -7.69 16.98
CA ASN A 465 -2.20 -7.92 17.88
C ASN A 465 -3.57 -7.70 17.20
N THR A 466 -3.95 -6.45 16.97
CA THR A 466 -5.13 -6.06 16.17
C THR A 466 -4.65 -5.12 15.07
N VAL A 467 -4.84 -5.54 13.82
CA VAL A 467 -4.40 -4.76 12.66
C VAL A 467 -5.17 -3.43 12.59
N ASP A 468 -4.44 -2.32 12.53
CA ASP A 468 -4.98 -1.02 12.16
C ASP A 468 -5.34 -1.06 10.66
N ALA A 469 -6.62 -1.20 10.37
CA ALA A 469 -7.12 -1.38 8.99
C ALA A 469 -6.82 -0.16 8.10
N GLU A 470 -6.84 1.04 8.66
CA GLU A 470 -6.53 2.27 7.92
C GLU A 470 -5.03 2.31 7.57
N TYR A 471 -4.18 2.03 8.54
CA TYR A 471 -2.74 1.95 8.32
C TYR A 471 -2.37 0.85 7.31
N TYR A 472 -2.98 -0.32 7.41
CA TYR A 472 -2.78 -1.39 6.44
C TYR A 472 -3.18 -0.99 5.02
N ALA A 473 -4.31 -0.30 4.87
CA ALA A 473 -4.72 0.24 3.58
C ALA A 473 -3.73 1.30 3.05
N GLN A 474 -3.18 2.16 3.93
CA GLN A 474 -2.14 3.12 3.58
C GLN A 474 -0.87 2.41 3.09
N LEU A 475 -0.38 1.39 3.82
CA LEU A 475 0.80 0.61 3.42
C LEU A 475 0.63 -0.08 2.05
N ASN A 476 -0.57 -0.63 1.79
CA ASN A 476 -0.87 -1.27 0.50
C ASN A 476 -0.93 -0.27 -0.67
N ALA A 477 -1.34 0.96 -0.40
CA ALA A 477 -1.42 2.03 -1.39
C ALA A 477 -0.07 2.77 -1.58
N ASP A 478 0.90 2.56 -0.68
CA ASP A 478 2.19 3.25 -0.70
C ASP A 478 3.07 2.75 -1.85
N LYS A 479 3.40 3.66 -2.76
CA LYS A 479 4.19 3.37 -3.97
C LYS A 479 5.65 3.04 -3.71
N SER A 480 6.17 3.35 -2.53
CA SER A 480 7.51 2.94 -2.09
C SER A 480 7.58 1.47 -1.64
N SER A 481 6.42 0.79 -1.53
CA SER A 481 6.29 -0.62 -1.16
C SER A 481 6.94 -0.96 0.20
N PRO A 482 6.55 -0.29 1.30
CA PRO A 482 7.22 -0.44 2.59
C PRO A 482 7.10 -1.83 3.21
N GLN A 483 6.13 -2.64 2.80
CA GLN A 483 5.98 -4.03 3.28
C GLN A 483 6.96 -5.01 2.61
N LEU A 484 7.54 -4.64 1.47
CA LEU A 484 8.50 -5.49 0.76
C LEU A 484 9.87 -5.48 1.45
N ASN A 485 10.34 -6.64 1.86
CA ASN A 485 11.73 -6.76 2.34
C ASN A 485 12.69 -6.75 1.14
N PHE A 486 13.17 -5.56 0.79
CA PHE A 486 14.09 -5.38 -0.34
C PHE A 486 15.42 -6.13 -0.18
N ALA A 487 15.82 -6.47 1.05
CA ALA A 487 17.03 -7.21 1.31
C ALA A 487 16.92 -8.70 0.93
N THR A 488 15.73 -9.30 0.99
CA THR A 488 15.53 -10.73 0.81
C THR A 488 14.58 -11.09 -0.33
N GLN A 489 13.65 -10.20 -0.70
CA GLN A 489 12.56 -10.52 -1.64
C GLN A 489 12.73 -9.82 -3.00
N TYR A 490 13.45 -8.69 -3.05
CA TYR A 490 13.62 -7.95 -4.29
C TYR A 490 14.61 -8.64 -5.24
N LYS A 491 14.17 -8.85 -6.48
CA LYS A 491 14.99 -9.47 -7.53
C LYS A 491 15.50 -8.41 -8.49
N ALA A 492 16.80 -8.22 -8.53
CA ALA A 492 17.48 -7.32 -9.47
C ALA A 492 18.53 -8.06 -10.28
N ALA A 493 18.85 -7.54 -11.47
CA ALA A 493 19.97 -8.05 -12.25
C ALA A 493 21.29 -7.83 -11.49
N PRO A 494 22.08 -8.88 -11.23
CA PRO A 494 23.27 -8.81 -10.39
C PRO A 494 24.40 -7.97 -11.01
N GLY A 495 24.35 -7.72 -12.32
CA GLY A 495 25.36 -6.93 -13.01
C GLY A 495 26.78 -7.51 -12.85
N SER A 496 27.78 -6.62 -12.63
CA SER A 496 29.18 -7.04 -12.54
C SER A 496 29.51 -7.96 -11.35
N THR A 497 28.66 -8.04 -10.33
CA THR A 497 28.85 -8.97 -9.20
C THR A 497 28.75 -10.43 -9.67
N PHE A 498 27.98 -10.69 -10.73
CA PHE A 498 27.87 -12.03 -11.33
C PHE A 498 29.18 -12.52 -12.01
N LYS A 499 30.10 -11.63 -12.29
CA LYS A 499 31.41 -12.02 -12.89
C LYS A 499 32.21 -12.99 -12.01
N ILE A 500 32.06 -12.87 -10.68
CA ILE A 500 32.69 -13.81 -9.73
C ILE A 500 32.11 -15.21 -9.94
N VAL A 501 30.79 -15.32 -10.04
CA VAL A 501 30.12 -16.59 -10.29
C VAL A 501 30.52 -17.18 -11.64
N SER A 502 30.57 -16.37 -12.70
CA SER A 502 30.96 -16.80 -14.05
C SER A 502 32.44 -17.27 -14.08
N ALA A 503 33.32 -16.55 -13.38
CA ALA A 503 34.74 -16.94 -13.30
C ALA A 503 34.93 -18.25 -12.52
N THR A 504 34.23 -18.40 -11.39
CA THR A 504 34.24 -19.63 -10.59
C THR A 504 33.72 -20.81 -11.39
N ALA A 505 32.59 -20.67 -12.08
CA ALA A 505 32.07 -21.72 -12.96
C ALA A 505 33.07 -22.11 -14.05
N GLY A 506 33.67 -21.12 -14.74
CA GLY A 506 34.67 -21.37 -15.77
C GLY A 506 35.91 -22.11 -15.26
N LEU A 507 36.34 -21.84 -14.02
CA LEU A 507 37.45 -22.57 -13.38
C LEU A 507 37.03 -24.00 -12.98
N LEU A 508 35.87 -24.18 -12.41
CA LEU A 508 35.37 -25.50 -11.98
C LEU A 508 35.13 -26.44 -13.16
N GLU A 509 34.57 -25.91 -14.25
CA GLU A 509 34.34 -26.65 -15.48
C GLU A 509 35.58 -26.81 -16.35
N ASN A 510 36.77 -26.34 -15.91
CA ASN A 510 38.03 -26.35 -16.64
C ASN A 510 37.98 -25.67 -18.02
N VAL A 511 37.06 -24.75 -18.24
CA VAL A 511 36.96 -23.93 -19.47
C VAL A 511 38.02 -22.86 -19.48
N ILE A 512 38.39 -22.34 -18.30
CA ILE A 512 39.45 -21.38 -18.08
C ILE A 512 40.35 -21.85 -16.93
N ASN A 513 41.56 -21.30 -16.87
CA ASN A 513 42.49 -21.43 -15.75
C ASN A 513 43.09 -20.05 -15.43
N LEU A 514 43.91 -19.96 -14.39
CA LEU A 514 44.52 -18.70 -13.95
C LEU A 514 45.45 -18.04 -14.98
N GLN A 515 45.91 -18.79 -16.00
CA GLN A 515 46.76 -18.31 -17.09
C GLN A 515 45.96 -17.98 -18.35
N SER A 516 44.68 -18.32 -18.39
CA SER A 516 43.82 -18.05 -19.55
C SER A 516 43.75 -16.56 -19.88
N ARG A 517 43.93 -16.24 -21.17
CA ARG A 517 43.83 -14.88 -21.69
C ARG A 517 42.83 -14.82 -22.81
N VAL A 518 42.02 -13.77 -22.81
CA VAL A 518 41.00 -13.50 -23.85
C VAL A 518 41.33 -12.14 -24.47
N ASN A 519 41.41 -12.11 -25.80
CA ASN A 519 41.57 -10.86 -26.53
C ASN A 519 40.21 -10.19 -26.68
N CYS A 520 40.01 -9.03 -26.06
CA CYS A 520 38.76 -8.28 -26.17
C CYS A 520 38.76 -7.40 -27.43
N VAL A 521 37.85 -7.69 -28.35
CA VAL A 521 37.71 -6.93 -29.61
C VAL A 521 36.69 -5.76 -29.51
N GLY A 522 36.28 -5.44 -28.31
CA GLY A 522 35.36 -4.31 -28.03
C GLY A 522 33.87 -4.62 -28.15
N THR A 523 33.47 -5.52 -29.02
CA THR A 523 32.07 -5.96 -29.15
C THR A 523 32.03 -7.48 -29.31
N PHE A 524 31.18 -8.12 -28.52
CA PHE A 524 30.94 -9.56 -28.63
C PHE A 524 29.72 -9.79 -29.54
N THR A 525 29.94 -10.41 -30.69
CA THR A 525 28.95 -10.50 -31.78
C THR A 525 28.21 -11.83 -31.85
N GLU A 526 28.53 -12.80 -30.99
CA GLU A 526 27.97 -14.15 -31.02
C GLU A 526 26.55 -14.22 -30.42
N ILE A 527 26.08 -13.14 -29.77
CA ILE A 527 24.73 -13.05 -29.21
C ILE A 527 24.08 -11.73 -29.59
N THR A 528 22.74 -11.74 -29.62
CA THR A 528 21.95 -10.55 -29.90
C THR A 528 21.03 -10.22 -28.71
N PRO A 529 21.01 -8.97 -28.21
CA PRO A 529 21.85 -7.84 -28.65
C PRO A 529 23.31 -8.02 -28.26
N SER A 530 24.22 -7.57 -29.14
CA SER A 530 25.66 -7.74 -28.96
C SER A 530 26.22 -6.86 -27.81
N PRO A 531 26.70 -7.41 -26.71
CA PRO A 531 27.27 -6.64 -25.61
C PRO A 531 28.55 -5.94 -26.04
N ARG A 532 28.72 -4.71 -25.55
CA ARG A 532 29.89 -3.88 -25.85
C ARG A 532 30.78 -3.72 -24.62
N CYS A 533 32.08 -3.79 -24.82
CA CYS A 533 33.05 -3.46 -23.81
C CYS A 533 33.05 -1.95 -23.55
N TRP A 534 33.31 -1.55 -22.29
CA TRP A 534 33.50 -0.14 -21.95
C TRP A 534 34.66 0.50 -22.74
N LYS A 535 35.64 -0.28 -23.13
CA LYS A 535 36.75 0.11 -24.04
C LYS A 535 36.45 -0.43 -25.42
N ILE A 536 35.77 0.38 -26.24
CA ILE A 536 35.24 0.00 -27.56
C ILE A 536 36.36 -0.45 -28.52
N SER A 537 37.59 0.09 -28.36
CA SER A 537 38.75 -0.31 -29.15
C SER A 537 39.33 -1.71 -28.81
N GLY A 538 38.78 -2.37 -27.82
CA GLY A 538 39.27 -3.62 -27.29
C GLY A 538 40.52 -3.46 -26.39
N HIS A 539 40.97 -4.53 -25.78
CA HIS A 539 42.18 -4.59 -24.91
C HIS A 539 42.62 -6.03 -24.68
#